data_e087c2c67690d3f04d002ef3a799a988
#
_entry.id   e087c2c67690d3f04d002ef3a799a988
#
_cell.length_a   1.000
_cell.length_b   1.000
_cell.length_c   1.000
_cell.angle_alpha   90.00
_cell.angle_beta   90.00
_cell.angle_gamma   90.00
#
_symmetry.space_group_name_H-M   'P 1'
#
loop_
_entity.id
_entity.type
_entity.pdbx_description
1 polymer ?
#
loop_
_entity_poly.entity_id
_entity_poly.type
_entity_poly.pdbx_seq_one_letter_code
_entity_poly.pdbx_strand_id
1 'polypeptide(L)'
;MRQYLDLMQTILERGAAQEDRTGTGTLSWFGAQMRFDLADGFPLLTTKKLHLRSIIVELLWFLRGDTNVRWLNEHKVSIWDEWADNEGDLGPVYGKQWRDWESADGRHFDQIANLVDLIRRDPYSRRQIVTAWNPGEIAKMALAPCHCLFQTQVAAGRLNLQLYQRSADFFLGVPFNIASYALLTHMLARECGLEPGTFVWTGGDCHLYSNHLEQARLQLSREPRPLPHLVIKDRGQGLFGYEPEDFVFENYDPHPHISAPVAV
;
A
#
# COMPACT_ATOMS: atom_id res chain seq x y z
N MET A 1 0.32 -15.84 4.35
CA MET A 1 0.24 -15.24 2.98
C MET A 1 -0.35 -16.20 1.93
N ARG A 2 -1.05 -17.28 2.36
CA ARG A 2 -1.66 -18.25 1.43
C ARG A 2 -2.69 -17.59 0.52
N GLN A 3 -3.56 -16.72 1.06
CA GLN A 3 -4.60 -16.00 0.30
C GLN A 3 -4.06 -15.16 -0.88
N TYR A 4 -2.83 -14.63 -0.78
CA TYR A 4 -2.18 -13.94 -1.90
C TYR A 4 -1.79 -14.94 -3.01
N LEU A 5 -1.21 -16.08 -2.64
CA LEU A 5 -0.83 -17.12 -3.59
C LEU A 5 -2.06 -17.74 -4.26
N ASP A 6 -3.13 -17.99 -3.52
CA ASP A 6 -4.37 -18.56 -4.05
C ASP A 6 -5.03 -17.62 -5.08
N LEU A 7 -4.99 -16.30 -4.83
CA LEU A 7 -5.49 -15.32 -5.80
C LEU A 7 -4.56 -15.21 -7.02
N MET A 8 -3.23 -15.26 -6.83
CA MET A 8 -2.28 -15.31 -7.96
C MET A 8 -2.52 -16.53 -8.86
N GLN A 9 -2.75 -17.72 -8.27
CA GLN A 9 -3.12 -18.93 -8.98
C GLN A 9 -4.43 -18.74 -9.75
N THR A 10 -5.43 -18.12 -9.12
CA THR A 10 -6.73 -17.83 -9.76
C THR A 10 -6.55 -16.92 -10.98
N ILE A 11 -5.72 -15.87 -10.89
CA ILE A 11 -5.45 -14.97 -12.02
C ILE A 11 -4.77 -15.74 -13.16
N LEU A 12 -3.78 -16.59 -12.86
CA LEU A 12 -3.08 -17.40 -13.86
C LEU A 12 -4.00 -18.40 -14.58
N GLU A 13 -4.94 -19.00 -13.87
CA GLU A 13 -5.80 -20.08 -14.41
C GLU A 13 -7.07 -19.56 -15.05
N ARG A 14 -7.60 -18.42 -14.57
CA ARG A 14 -8.96 -17.95 -14.91
C ARG A 14 -8.99 -16.50 -15.38
N GLY A 15 -7.88 -15.78 -15.30
CA GLY A 15 -7.79 -14.38 -15.75
C GLY A 15 -8.08 -14.28 -17.24
N ALA A 16 -8.84 -13.26 -17.62
CA ALA A 16 -9.08 -12.91 -19.02
C ALA A 16 -7.86 -12.20 -19.62
N ALA A 17 -7.43 -12.61 -20.81
CA ALA A 17 -6.38 -11.90 -21.54
C ALA A 17 -6.91 -10.52 -21.99
N GLN A 18 -6.16 -9.47 -21.72
CA GLN A 18 -6.50 -8.09 -22.07
C GLN A 18 -5.27 -7.35 -22.58
N GLU A 19 -5.50 -6.44 -23.51
CA GLU A 19 -4.52 -5.41 -23.86
C GLU A 19 -4.49 -4.34 -22.77
N ASP A 20 -3.35 -3.71 -22.58
CA ASP A 20 -3.17 -2.64 -21.62
C ASP A 20 -2.48 -1.42 -22.23
N ARG A 21 -2.46 -0.30 -21.50
CA ARG A 21 -1.85 0.95 -21.93
C ARG A 21 -0.36 0.82 -22.32
N THR A 22 0.35 -0.11 -21.69
CA THR A 22 1.80 -0.32 -21.93
C THR A 22 2.08 -1.21 -23.15
N GLY A 23 1.05 -1.86 -23.72
CA GLY A 23 1.20 -2.81 -24.82
C GLY A 23 1.81 -4.15 -24.41
N THR A 24 2.05 -4.40 -23.11
CA THR A 24 2.60 -5.64 -22.58
C THR A 24 1.57 -6.77 -22.60
N GLY A 25 0.29 -6.44 -22.42
CA GLY A 25 -0.80 -7.38 -22.21
C GLY A 25 -0.86 -7.91 -20.78
N THR A 26 -2.04 -8.31 -20.35
CA THR A 26 -2.28 -8.82 -18.99
C THR A 26 -3.21 -10.02 -18.97
N LEU A 27 -3.15 -10.82 -17.90
CA LEU A 27 -4.25 -11.66 -17.44
C LEU A 27 -4.95 -10.91 -16.30
N SER A 28 -6.23 -10.61 -16.45
CA SER A 28 -7.01 -9.82 -15.50
C SER A 28 -8.13 -10.65 -14.86
N TRP A 29 -8.30 -10.46 -13.54
CA TRP A 29 -9.40 -10.98 -12.73
C TRP A 29 -10.06 -9.82 -11.99
N PHE A 30 -11.33 -9.56 -12.26
CA PHE A 30 -12.04 -8.42 -11.69
C PHE A 30 -12.75 -8.75 -10.39
N GLY A 31 -12.44 -7.99 -9.34
CA GLY A 31 -13.07 -8.09 -8.04
C GLY A 31 -12.52 -9.23 -7.17
N ALA A 32 -11.70 -8.88 -6.17
CA ALA A 32 -11.17 -9.85 -5.23
C ALA A 32 -10.93 -9.20 -3.84
N GLN A 33 -10.90 -10.04 -2.81
CA GLN A 33 -10.62 -9.58 -1.45
C GLN A 33 -9.71 -10.57 -0.72
N MET A 34 -8.74 -10.04 0.02
CA MET A 34 -7.88 -10.80 0.93
C MET A 34 -7.94 -10.20 2.33
N ARG A 35 -7.88 -11.06 3.35
CA ARG A 35 -7.92 -10.64 4.76
C ARG A 35 -6.68 -11.16 5.49
N PHE A 36 -6.10 -10.31 6.32
CA PHE A 36 -4.90 -10.58 7.09
C PHE A 36 -5.15 -10.18 8.55
N ASP A 37 -5.22 -11.13 9.47
CA ASP A 37 -5.22 -10.80 10.90
C ASP A 37 -3.80 -10.41 11.30
N LEU A 38 -3.62 -9.17 11.73
CA LEU A 38 -2.30 -8.64 12.07
C LEU A 38 -1.75 -9.23 13.39
N ALA A 39 -2.58 -9.95 14.15
CA ALA A 39 -2.12 -10.73 15.30
C ALA A 39 -1.35 -12.00 14.90
N ASP A 40 -1.57 -12.53 13.70
CA ASP A 40 -0.85 -13.72 13.20
C ASP A 40 0.58 -13.41 12.74
N GLY A 41 0.97 -12.14 12.70
CA GLY A 41 2.24 -11.62 12.22
C GLY A 41 2.04 -10.59 11.11
N PHE A 42 3.14 -9.94 10.72
CA PHE A 42 3.09 -8.90 9.71
C PHE A 42 2.98 -9.52 8.29
N PRO A 43 1.98 -9.14 7.45
CA PRO A 43 1.71 -9.76 6.17
C PRO A 43 2.73 -9.36 5.09
N LEU A 44 3.96 -9.77 5.27
CA LEU A 44 5.06 -9.60 4.35
C LEU A 44 5.33 -10.90 3.59
N LEU A 45 5.44 -10.83 2.27
CA LEU A 45 5.71 -12.03 1.46
C LEU A 45 7.01 -12.69 1.86
N THR A 46 6.97 -14.01 2.03
CA THR A 46 8.13 -14.86 2.27
C THR A 46 8.50 -15.72 1.05
N THR A 47 7.61 -15.83 0.06
CA THR A 47 7.87 -16.58 -1.19
C THR A 47 8.77 -15.82 -2.18
N LYS A 48 8.96 -14.53 -1.99
CA LYS A 48 10.04 -13.72 -2.59
C LYS A 48 10.42 -12.58 -1.64
N LYS A 49 11.70 -12.20 -1.64
CA LYS A 49 12.19 -11.05 -0.85
C LYS A 49 11.66 -9.75 -1.42
N LEU A 50 11.07 -8.90 -0.57
CA LEU A 50 10.65 -7.55 -0.90
C LEU A 50 11.69 -6.50 -0.45
N HIS A 51 11.70 -5.35 -1.10
CA HIS A 51 12.56 -4.23 -0.74
C HIS A 51 11.89 -3.37 0.34
N LEU A 52 12.06 -3.76 1.61
CA LEU A 52 11.41 -3.14 2.77
C LEU A 52 11.62 -1.63 2.87
N ARG A 53 12.84 -1.16 2.54
CA ARG A 53 13.16 0.26 2.60
C ARG A 53 12.24 1.07 1.71
N SER A 54 11.98 0.62 0.48
CA SER A 54 11.06 1.33 -0.44
C SER A 54 9.63 1.39 0.11
N ILE A 55 9.13 0.30 0.71
CA ILE A 55 7.79 0.25 1.29
C ILE A 55 7.65 1.25 2.44
N ILE A 56 8.61 1.27 3.36
CA ILE A 56 8.58 2.16 4.53
C ILE A 56 8.72 3.62 4.11
N VAL A 57 9.72 3.91 3.29
CA VAL A 57 10.04 5.28 2.86
C VAL A 57 8.89 5.87 2.04
N GLU A 58 8.29 5.09 1.12
CA GLU A 58 7.13 5.54 0.35
C GLU A 58 5.93 5.90 1.26
N LEU A 59 5.61 5.04 2.24
CA LEU A 59 4.51 5.33 3.18
C LEU A 59 4.79 6.61 4.00
N LEU A 60 6.01 6.77 4.50
CA LEU A 60 6.40 7.98 5.23
C LEU A 60 6.34 9.22 4.33
N TRP A 61 6.73 9.11 3.07
CA TRP A 61 6.62 10.17 2.08
C TRP A 61 5.17 10.59 1.85
N PHE A 62 4.22 9.65 1.71
CA PHE A 62 2.78 9.96 1.68
C PHE A 62 2.31 10.68 2.95
N LEU A 63 2.72 10.20 4.13
CA LEU A 63 2.36 10.81 5.42
C LEU A 63 2.97 12.20 5.64
N ARG A 64 4.05 12.55 4.95
CA ARG A 64 4.62 13.91 4.91
C ARG A 64 3.80 14.87 4.05
N GLY A 65 2.90 14.36 3.20
CA GLY A 65 2.16 15.17 2.23
C GLY A 65 2.99 15.61 1.03
N ASP A 66 4.16 14.99 0.84
CA ASP A 66 5.09 15.33 -0.22
C ASP A 66 4.68 14.71 -1.56
N THR A 67 5.04 15.36 -2.67
CA THR A 67 4.79 14.93 -4.05
C THR A 67 6.05 14.92 -4.90
N ASN A 68 7.18 15.38 -4.34
CA ASN A 68 8.45 15.43 -5.04
C ASN A 68 9.35 14.24 -4.66
N VAL A 69 9.97 13.61 -5.67
CA VAL A 69 10.80 12.42 -5.49
C VAL A 69 12.12 12.69 -4.76
N ARG A 70 12.49 13.96 -4.56
CA ARG A 70 13.77 14.33 -3.92
C ARG A 70 13.97 13.67 -2.57
N TRP A 71 12.95 13.72 -1.70
CA TRP A 71 13.03 13.09 -0.39
C TRP A 71 13.16 11.56 -0.48
N LEU A 72 12.48 10.92 -1.44
CA LEU A 72 12.64 9.49 -1.72
C LEU A 72 14.09 9.17 -2.11
N ASN A 73 14.67 9.95 -3.02
CA ASN A 73 16.02 9.76 -3.53
C ASN A 73 17.09 9.99 -2.44
N GLU A 74 16.91 10.97 -1.55
CA GLU A 74 17.75 11.17 -0.36
C GLU A 74 17.76 9.91 0.53
N HIS A 75 16.63 9.17 0.56
CA HIS A 75 16.48 7.91 1.27
C HIS A 75 16.84 6.68 0.41
N LYS A 76 17.45 6.87 -0.78
CA LYS A 76 17.86 5.81 -1.72
C LYS A 76 16.69 4.97 -2.24
N VAL A 77 15.57 5.60 -2.51
CA VAL A 77 14.37 5.03 -3.10
C VAL A 77 14.04 5.78 -4.38
N SER A 78 13.98 5.05 -5.50
CA SER A 78 13.79 5.58 -6.86
C SER A 78 12.54 5.05 -7.56
N ILE A 79 11.61 4.44 -6.80
CA ILE A 79 10.45 3.74 -7.37
C ILE A 79 9.43 4.66 -8.04
N TRP A 80 9.60 5.97 -7.96
CA TRP A 80 8.74 6.98 -8.56
C TRP A 80 9.44 7.83 -9.64
N ASP A 81 10.76 7.64 -9.84
CA ASP A 81 11.56 8.50 -10.73
C ASP A 81 11.08 8.48 -12.18
N GLU A 82 10.56 7.34 -12.66
CA GLU A 82 10.10 7.17 -14.04
C GLU A 82 8.87 8.02 -14.39
N TRP A 83 8.10 8.46 -13.37
CA TRP A 83 6.90 9.29 -13.55
C TRP A 83 7.10 10.75 -13.21
N ALA A 84 8.21 11.09 -12.55
CA ALA A 84 8.50 12.45 -12.13
C ALA A 84 8.85 13.35 -13.33
N ASP A 85 8.47 14.61 -13.25
CA ASP A 85 8.92 15.62 -14.22
C ASP A 85 10.40 16.00 -14.01
N ASN A 86 10.89 16.95 -14.81
CA ASN A 86 12.29 17.39 -14.76
C ASN A 86 12.68 18.07 -13.43
N GLU A 87 11.70 18.51 -12.63
CA GLU A 87 11.90 19.10 -11.30
C GLU A 87 11.70 18.07 -10.17
N GLY A 88 11.33 16.84 -10.54
CA GLY A 88 11.09 15.73 -9.63
C GLY A 88 9.69 15.72 -9.04
N ASP A 89 8.75 16.51 -9.58
CA ASP A 89 7.38 16.56 -9.09
C ASP A 89 6.47 15.56 -9.81
N LEU A 90 5.50 15.03 -9.08
CA LEU A 90 4.50 14.05 -9.54
C LEU A 90 3.09 14.66 -9.65
N GLY A 91 2.97 15.95 -9.35
CA GLY A 91 1.65 16.58 -9.20
C GLY A 91 0.93 16.15 -7.92
N PRO A 92 -0.37 16.42 -7.79
CA PRO A 92 -1.11 16.26 -6.53
C PRO A 92 -1.46 14.78 -6.22
N VAL A 93 -0.43 13.89 -6.21
CA VAL A 93 -0.58 12.46 -5.91
C VAL A 93 -0.82 12.23 -4.40
N TYR A 94 -0.96 11.01 -3.99
CA TYR A 94 -1.30 10.47 -2.67
C TYR A 94 -1.05 11.39 -1.47
N GLY A 95 0.19 11.84 -1.26
CA GLY A 95 0.58 12.68 -0.13
C GLY A 95 -0.21 13.99 -0.07
N LYS A 96 -0.32 14.69 -1.19
CA LYS A 96 -1.12 15.91 -1.31
C LYS A 96 -2.58 15.65 -0.99
N GLN A 97 -3.18 14.60 -1.54
CA GLN A 97 -4.59 14.29 -1.27
C GLN A 97 -4.83 13.92 0.19
N TRP A 98 -3.95 13.14 0.80
CA TRP A 98 -4.09 12.70 2.18
C TRP A 98 -3.91 13.81 3.21
N ARG A 99 -2.97 14.73 2.95
CA ARG A 99 -2.52 15.70 3.95
C ARG A 99 -2.97 17.14 3.69
N ASP A 100 -3.38 17.43 2.47
CA ASP A 100 -3.73 18.79 2.07
C ASP A 100 -4.78 18.79 0.92
N TRP A 101 -5.90 18.08 1.13
CA TRP A 101 -7.01 18.07 0.19
C TRP A 101 -7.63 19.46 0.08
N GLU A 102 -7.67 20.03 -1.13
CA GLU A 102 -8.35 21.29 -1.40
C GLU A 102 -9.81 21.05 -1.86
N SER A 103 -10.75 21.69 -1.20
CA SER A 103 -12.17 21.69 -1.58
C SER A 103 -12.49 22.82 -2.57
N ALA A 104 -13.64 22.74 -3.23
CA ALA A 104 -14.08 23.70 -4.21
C ALA A 104 -14.22 25.15 -3.70
N ASP A 105 -14.37 25.35 -2.39
CA ASP A 105 -14.43 26.64 -1.70
C ASP A 105 -13.05 27.10 -1.17
N GLY A 106 -11.97 26.43 -1.56
CA GLY A 106 -10.58 26.77 -1.19
C GLY A 106 -10.19 26.38 0.23
N ARG A 107 -11.00 25.59 0.95
CA ARG A 107 -10.60 25.05 2.27
C ARG A 107 -9.70 23.83 2.08
N HIS A 108 -8.75 23.69 2.98
CA HIS A 108 -7.80 22.59 3.02
C HIS A 108 -8.12 21.60 4.14
N PHE A 109 -7.99 20.31 3.87
CA PHE A 109 -8.29 19.24 4.81
C PHE A 109 -7.11 18.26 4.90
N ASP A 110 -6.58 18.08 6.09
CA ASP A 110 -5.68 16.98 6.42
C ASP A 110 -6.53 15.74 6.77
N GLN A 111 -6.73 14.85 5.80
CA GLN A 111 -7.57 13.67 5.98
C GLN A 111 -6.99 12.70 7.03
N ILE A 112 -5.65 12.58 7.13
CA ILE A 112 -5.00 11.68 8.10
C ILE A 112 -5.13 12.22 9.53
N ALA A 113 -4.87 13.51 9.75
CA ALA A 113 -5.06 14.10 11.06
C ALA A 113 -6.54 14.04 11.50
N ASN A 114 -7.46 14.36 10.60
CA ASN A 114 -8.89 14.26 10.84
C ASN A 114 -9.34 12.81 11.15
N LEU A 115 -8.74 11.80 10.49
CA LEU A 115 -9.01 10.40 10.77
C LEU A 115 -8.57 10.04 12.20
N VAL A 116 -7.35 10.40 12.61
CA VAL A 116 -6.85 10.16 13.97
C VAL A 116 -7.75 10.79 15.01
N ASP A 117 -8.13 12.05 14.81
CA ASP A 117 -9.03 12.76 15.72
C ASP A 117 -10.42 12.09 15.77
N LEU A 118 -10.93 11.64 14.63
CA LEU A 118 -12.22 10.94 14.55
C LEU A 118 -12.18 9.59 15.27
N ILE A 119 -11.12 8.79 15.09
CA ILE A 119 -10.95 7.51 15.79
C ILE A 119 -10.93 7.73 17.31
N ARG A 120 -10.25 8.77 17.79
CA ARG A 120 -10.14 9.08 19.23
C ARG A 120 -11.47 9.51 19.85
N ARG A 121 -12.22 10.41 19.18
CA ARG A 121 -13.46 10.99 19.71
C ARG A 121 -14.71 10.16 19.46
N ASP A 122 -14.76 9.42 18.36
CA ASP A 122 -15.91 8.58 17.92
C ASP A 122 -15.38 7.32 17.22
N PRO A 123 -14.84 6.34 17.98
CA PRO A 123 -14.19 5.15 17.43
C PRO A 123 -15.14 4.29 16.58
N TYR A 124 -16.46 4.39 16.81
CA TYR A 124 -17.46 3.60 16.06
C TYR A 124 -18.03 4.34 14.86
N SER A 125 -17.51 5.49 14.53
CA SER A 125 -17.92 6.25 13.34
C SER A 125 -17.70 5.45 12.06
N ARG A 126 -18.69 5.45 11.17
CA ARG A 126 -18.59 4.84 9.83
C ARG A 126 -18.02 5.79 8.78
N ARG A 127 -17.56 6.99 9.21
CA ARG A 127 -17.00 8.04 8.35
C ARG A 127 -15.49 8.09 8.37
N GLN A 128 -14.85 7.06 8.90
CA GLN A 128 -13.39 6.93 9.00
C GLN A 128 -12.82 6.51 7.63
N ILE A 129 -12.82 7.43 6.67
CA ILE A 129 -12.39 7.20 5.27
C ILE A 129 -11.33 8.24 4.91
N VAL A 130 -10.30 7.80 4.19
CA VAL A 130 -9.30 8.62 3.51
C VAL A 130 -9.27 8.25 2.04
N THR A 131 -9.31 9.25 1.16
CA THR A 131 -9.28 9.04 -0.30
C THR A 131 -8.13 9.78 -0.95
N ALA A 132 -7.46 9.12 -1.90
CA ALA A 132 -6.52 9.75 -2.82
C ALA A 132 -7.17 10.03 -4.20
N TRP A 133 -8.35 9.48 -4.45
CA TRP A 133 -9.06 9.62 -5.72
C TRP A 133 -9.81 10.95 -5.76
N ASN A 134 -9.25 11.93 -6.47
CA ASN A 134 -9.82 13.26 -6.67
C ASN A 134 -10.10 13.49 -8.15
N PRO A 135 -11.35 13.29 -8.65
CA PRO A 135 -11.68 13.44 -10.06
C PRO A 135 -11.32 14.82 -10.64
N GLY A 136 -11.32 15.86 -9.80
CA GLY A 136 -10.95 17.22 -10.23
C GLY A 136 -9.48 17.44 -10.48
N GLU A 137 -8.61 16.54 -10.00
CA GLU A 137 -7.15 16.69 -10.08
C GLU A 137 -6.42 15.53 -10.76
N ILE A 138 -7.11 14.45 -11.12
CA ILE A 138 -6.49 13.27 -11.76
C ILE A 138 -5.66 13.66 -13.00
N ALA A 139 -6.13 14.60 -13.81
CA ALA A 139 -5.41 15.04 -15.01
C ALA A 139 -4.11 15.80 -14.72
N LYS A 140 -3.89 16.24 -13.48
CA LYS A 140 -2.67 16.92 -13.03
C LYS A 140 -1.66 15.94 -12.40
N MET A 141 -2.05 14.69 -12.16
CA MET A 141 -1.21 13.68 -11.54
C MET A 141 -0.38 12.95 -12.59
N ALA A 142 0.89 12.75 -12.32
CA ALA A 142 1.77 11.95 -13.18
C ALA A 142 1.26 10.51 -13.32
N LEU A 143 0.66 9.98 -12.23
CA LEU A 143 0.01 8.67 -12.21
C LEU A 143 -1.27 8.74 -11.35
N ALA A 144 -2.41 8.39 -11.94
CA ALA A 144 -3.68 8.32 -11.21
C ALA A 144 -3.62 7.25 -10.11
N PRO A 145 -4.11 7.52 -8.88
CA PRO A 145 -3.97 6.62 -7.75
C PRO A 145 -4.51 5.22 -8.00
N CYS A 146 -3.67 4.19 -7.87
CA CYS A 146 -4.06 2.79 -7.95
C CYS A 146 -4.81 2.37 -6.69
N HIS A 147 -4.28 2.65 -5.51
CA HIS A 147 -4.95 2.48 -4.22
C HIS A 147 -5.75 3.75 -3.90
N CYS A 148 -7.06 3.70 -4.18
CA CYS A 148 -7.92 4.88 -4.27
C CYS A 148 -8.35 5.43 -2.92
N LEU A 149 -8.71 4.54 -2.00
CA LEU A 149 -9.23 4.90 -0.68
C LEU A 149 -9.00 3.78 0.32
N PHE A 150 -8.97 4.15 1.58
CA PHE A 150 -9.08 3.19 2.67
C PHE A 150 -10.09 3.65 3.71
N GLN A 151 -10.67 2.69 4.42
CA GLN A 151 -11.58 2.89 5.53
C GLN A 151 -11.05 2.17 6.76
N THR A 152 -11.20 2.78 7.94
CA THR A 152 -10.93 2.13 9.20
C THR A 152 -12.20 1.81 9.98
N GLN A 153 -12.08 0.88 10.92
CA GLN A 153 -13.14 0.48 11.85
C GLN A 153 -12.50 0.06 13.16
N VAL A 154 -13.03 0.54 14.26
CA VAL A 154 -12.65 0.03 15.59
C VAL A 154 -13.66 -1.02 16.04
N ALA A 155 -13.16 -2.18 16.44
CA ALA A 155 -13.96 -3.26 17.01
C ALA A 155 -13.17 -3.99 18.10
N ALA A 156 -13.77 -4.19 19.27
CA ALA A 156 -13.17 -4.87 20.42
C ALA A 156 -11.74 -4.36 20.76
N GLY A 157 -11.52 -3.05 20.74
CA GLY A 157 -10.22 -2.43 21.04
C GLY A 157 -9.16 -2.57 19.93
N ARG A 158 -9.53 -3.11 18.77
CA ARG A 158 -8.63 -3.30 17.63
C ARG A 158 -9.04 -2.41 16.47
N LEU A 159 -8.04 -1.86 15.76
CA LEU A 159 -8.21 -1.06 14.54
C LEU A 159 -8.10 -1.96 13.31
N ASN A 160 -9.19 -2.09 12.57
CA ASN A 160 -9.23 -2.72 11.26
C ASN A 160 -9.05 -1.66 10.16
N LEU A 161 -8.45 -2.04 9.05
CA LEU A 161 -8.31 -1.18 7.87
C LEU A 161 -8.67 -1.97 6.61
N GLN A 162 -9.51 -1.38 5.76
CA GLN A 162 -9.81 -1.91 4.42
C GLN A 162 -9.32 -0.95 3.35
N LEU A 163 -8.47 -1.45 2.45
CA LEU A 163 -8.02 -0.76 1.25
C LEU A 163 -8.87 -1.15 0.05
N TYR A 164 -9.24 -0.18 -0.79
CA TYR A 164 -9.69 -0.42 -2.17
C TYR A 164 -8.63 0.02 -3.17
N GLN A 165 -8.17 -0.91 -4.00
CA GLN A 165 -7.19 -0.72 -5.06
C GLN A 165 -7.85 -1.01 -6.41
N ARG A 166 -8.03 0.05 -7.26
CA ARG A 166 -8.72 -0.07 -8.55
C ARG A 166 -7.94 -0.84 -9.61
N SER A 167 -6.61 -0.73 -9.56
CA SER A 167 -5.66 -1.33 -10.50
C SER A 167 -4.52 -1.95 -9.71
N ALA A 168 -4.33 -3.24 -9.87
CA ALA A 168 -3.51 -4.05 -8.99
C ALA A 168 -2.56 -4.94 -9.80
N ASP A 169 -1.34 -4.42 -10.08
CA ASP A 169 -0.23 -5.26 -10.53
C ASP A 169 0.06 -6.30 -9.45
N PHE A 170 -0.39 -7.52 -9.72
CA PHE A 170 -0.42 -8.55 -8.70
C PHE A 170 0.95 -9.13 -8.38
N PHE A 171 1.92 -8.97 -9.29
CA PHE A 171 3.27 -9.48 -9.05
C PHE A 171 4.18 -8.46 -8.37
N LEU A 172 4.27 -7.22 -8.86
CA LEU A 172 5.15 -6.19 -8.30
C LEU A 172 4.44 -5.30 -7.26
N GLY A 173 3.29 -4.72 -7.61
CA GLY A 173 2.64 -3.69 -6.81
C GLY A 173 1.91 -4.21 -5.57
N VAL A 174 1.02 -5.20 -5.71
CA VAL A 174 0.17 -5.68 -4.62
C VAL A 174 0.94 -6.09 -3.36
N PRO A 175 2.08 -6.81 -3.44
CA PRO A 175 2.88 -7.13 -2.24
C PRO A 175 3.35 -5.90 -1.48
N PHE A 176 3.75 -4.82 -2.17
CA PHE A 176 4.14 -3.55 -1.58
C PHE A 176 2.94 -2.88 -0.91
N ASN A 177 1.79 -2.84 -1.59
CA ASN A 177 0.58 -2.21 -1.06
C ASN A 177 0.04 -2.95 0.18
N ILE A 178 0.05 -4.29 0.20
CA ILE A 178 -0.30 -5.08 1.39
C ILE A 178 0.58 -4.69 2.58
N ALA A 179 1.89 -4.70 2.40
CA ALA A 179 2.84 -4.36 3.46
C ALA A 179 2.72 -2.89 3.91
N SER A 180 2.58 -1.95 2.96
CA SER A 180 2.43 -0.52 3.25
C SER A 180 1.18 -0.23 4.09
N TYR A 181 0.01 -0.78 3.70
CA TYR A 181 -1.23 -0.52 4.44
C TYR A 181 -1.35 -1.33 5.72
N ALA A 182 -0.72 -2.50 5.82
CA ALA A 182 -0.56 -3.20 7.10
C ALA A 182 0.30 -2.36 8.07
N LEU A 183 1.41 -1.76 7.57
CA LEU A 183 2.23 -0.85 8.37
C LEU A 183 1.45 0.38 8.82
N LEU A 184 0.70 1.00 7.91
CA LEU A 184 -0.19 2.13 8.24
C LEU A 184 -1.22 1.75 9.32
N THR A 185 -1.78 0.52 9.26
CA THR A 185 -2.71 0.03 10.28
C THR A 185 -2.06 -0.05 11.66
N HIS A 186 -0.84 -0.57 11.75
CA HIS A 186 -0.07 -0.61 13.00
C HIS A 186 0.23 0.80 13.52
N MET A 187 0.65 1.72 12.65
CA MET A 187 0.96 3.11 13.02
C MET A 187 -0.28 3.84 13.54
N LEU A 188 -1.41 3.74 12.85
CA LEU A 188 -2.69 4.36 13.26
C LEU A 188 -3.23 3.76 14.56
N ALA A 189 -3.18 2.42 14.71
CA ALA A 189 -3.60 1.75 15.92
C ALA A 189 -2.79 2.27 17.13
N ARG A 190 -1.47 2.28 17.01
CA ARG A 190 -0.58 2.80 18.05
C ARG A 190 -0.86 4.27 18.38
N GLU A 191 -1.01 5.12 17.37
CA GLU A 191 -1.31 6.55 17.54
C GLU A 191 -2.62 6.79 18.31
N CYS A 192 -3.59 5.88 18.13
CA CYS A 192 -4.90 5.97 18.79
C CYS A 192 -5.01 5.13 20.07
N GLY A 193 -3.94 4.48 20.54
CA GLY A 193 -3.97 3.62 21.73
C GLY A 193 -4.79 2.34 21.55
N LEU A 194 -4.83 1.80 20.32
CA LEU A 194 -5.55 0.59 19.93
C LEU A 194 -4.56 -0.52 19.54
N GLU A 195 -5.04 -1.77 19.56
CA GLU A 195 -4.30 -2.88 18.97
C GLU A 195 -4.55 -2.96 17.46
N PRO A 196 -3.57 -3.40 16.64
CA PRO A 196 -3.80 -3.67 15.23
C PRO A 196 -4.78 -4.84 15.05
N GLY A 197 -5.73 -4.65 14.15
CA GLY A 197 -6.81 -5.60 13.88
C GLY A 197 -6.59 -6.39 12.59
N THR A 198 -7.62 -6.43 11.75
CA THR A 198 -7.56 -7.07 10.43
C THR A 198 -7.27 -6.04 9.36
N PHE A 199 -6.25 -6.30 8.55
CA PHE A 199 -6.09 -5.61 7.27
C PHE A 199 -6.86 -6.36 6.17
N VAL A 200 -7.70 -5.63 5.43
CA VAL A 200 -8.48 -6.15 4.30
C VAL A 200 -8.03 -5.44 3.03
N TRP A 201 -7.49 -6.20 2.09
CA TRP A 201 -7.18 -5.71 0.76
C TRP A 201 -8.32 -6.07 -0.20
N THR A 202 -8.82 -5.08 -0.94
CA THR A 202 -9.87 -5.26 -1.96
C THR A 202 -9.35 -4.73 -3.29
N GLY A 203 -9.27 -5.59 -4.29
CA GLY A 203 -8.83 -5.26 -5.64
C GLY A 203 -10.00 -5.15 -6.62
N GLY A 204 -9.94 -4.16 -7.51
CA GLY A 204 -10.78 -4.05 -8.69
C GLY A 204 -10.21 -4.90 -9.82
N ASP A 205 -9.41 -4.32 -10.70
CA ASP A 205 -8.67 -5.04 -11.74
C ASP A 205 -7.38 -5.63 -11.14
N CYS A 206 -7.40 -6.93 -10.87
CA CYS A 206 -6.26 -7.69 -10.37
C CYS A 206 -5.57 -8.36 -11.55
N HIS A 207 -4.38 -7.90 -11.94
CA HIS A 207 -3.75 -8.37 -13.15
C HIS A 207 -2.30 -8.82 -12.97
N LEU A 208 -1.91 -9.78 -13.81
CA LEU A 208 -0.53 -10.19 -14.04
C LEU A 208 -0.14 -9.77 -15.44
N TYR A 209 0.92 -8.98 -15.58
CA TYR A 209 1.49 -8.66 -16.88
C TYR A 209 2.00 -9.92 -17.58
N SER A 210 1.89 -9.97 -18.91
CA SER A 210 2.30 -11.14 -19.71
C SER A 210 3.77 -11.48 -19.53
N ASN A 211 4.62 -10.51 -19.28
CA ASN A 211 6.05 -10.66 -19.00
C ASN A 211 6.38 -11.07 -17.55
N HIS A 212 5.35 -11.25 -16.68
CA HIS A 212 5.49 -11.71 -15.29
C HIS A 212 5.01 -13.15 -15.05
N LEU A 213 4.47 -13.84 -16.05
CA LEU A 213 3.82 -15.14 -15.86
C LEU A 213 4.79 -16.22 -15.39
N GLU A 214 6.03 -16.25 -15.91
CA GLU A 214 7.06 -17.19 -15.47
C GLU A 214 7.49 -16.92 -14.03
N GLN A 215 7.65 -15.64 -13.66
CA GLN A 215 7.98 -15.21 -12.31
C GLN A 215 6.88 -15.58 -11.31
N ALA A 216 5.62 -15.44 -11.71
CA ALA A 216 4.47 -15.82 -10.89
C ALA A 216 4.44 -17.36 -10.67
N ARG A 217 4.67 -18.16 -11.72
CA ARG A 217 4.78 -19.62 -11.60
C ARG A 217 5.94 -20.02 -10.67
N LEU A 218 7.10 -19.39 -10.83
CA LEU A 218 8.25 -19.62 -9.94
C LEU A 218 7.90 -19.28 -8.50
N GLN A 219 7.22 -18.16 -8.25
CA GLN A 219 6.80 -17.77 -6.89
C GLN A 219 5.81 -18.77 -6.29
N LEU A 220 4.86 -19.28 -7.08
CA LEU A 220 3.88 -20.28 -6.65
C LEU A 220 4.51 -21.64 -6.32
N SER A 221 5.66 -21.97 -6.91
CA SER A 221 6.38 -23.21 -6.59
C SER A 221 7.09 -23.20 -5.23
N ARG A 222 7.10 -22.04 -4.53
CA ARG A 222 7.78 -21.86 -3.25
C ARG A 222 6.81 -21.94 -2.07
N GLU A 223 7.15 -22.73 -1.05
CA GLU A 223 6.36 -22.79 0.17
C GLU A 223 6.53 -21.51 1.00
N PRO A 224 5.42 -20.91 1.50
CA PRO A 224 5.48 -19.79 2.42
C PRO A 224 6.19 -20.18 3.72
N ARG A 225 7.00 -19.25 4.23
CA ARG A 225 7.65 -19.35 5.54
C ARG A 225 6.87 -18.55 6.58
N PRO A 226 7.16 -18.70 7.89
CA PRO A 226 6.52 -17.93 8.95
C PRO A 226 6.57 -16.41 8.68
N LEU A 227 5.52 -15.71 9.10
CA LEU A 227 5.46 -14.26 8.98
C LEU A 227 6.44 -13.59 9.97
N PRO A 228 7.05 -12.46 9.60
CA PRO A 228 7.87 -11.68 10.52
C PRO A 228 7.02 -10.93 11.55
N HIS A 229 7.67 -10.49 12.62
CA HIS A 229 7.11 -9.58 13.59
C HIS A 229 7.56 -8.14 13.32
N LEU A 230 6.63 -7.20 13.37
CA LEU A 230 6.93 -5.77 13.30
C LEU A 230 7.15 -5.22 14.71
N VAL A 231 8.31 -4.60 14.92
CA VAL A 231 8.61 -3.79 16.10
C VAL A 231 8.70 -2.33 15.68
N ILE A 232 7.87 -1.47 16.27
CA ILE A 232 7.91 -0.02 16.04
C ILE A 232 8.57 0.64 17.26
N LYS A 233 9.70 1.31 17.06
CA LYS A 233 10.40 2.05 18.12
C LYS A 233 9.59 3.28 18.52
N ASP A 234 9.42 3.46 19.82
CA ASP A 234 8.74 4.62 20.40
C ASP A 234 9.75 5.65 20.87
N ARG A 235 9.68 6.82 20.27
CA ARG A 235 10.47 7.99 20.66
C ARG A 235 9.57 9.16 21.11
N GLY A 236 8.27 8.95 21.25
CA GLY A 236 7.28 9.98 21.52
C GLY A 236 7.04 10.95 20.35
N GLN A 237 7.37 10.53 19.12
CA GLN A 237 7.35 11.37 17.92
C GLN A 237 5.97 11.56 17.29
N GLY A 238 4.99 10.72 17.67
CA GLY A 238 3.65 10.67 17.03
C GLY A 238 3.68 10.16 15.60
N LEU A 239 2.49 10.08 14.98
CA LEU A 239 2.31 9.46 13.65
C LEU A 239 3.19 10.06 12.55
N PHE A 240 3.41 11.36 12.57
CA PHE A 240 4.11 12.10 11.51
C PHE A 240 5.61 12.28 11.74
N GLY A 241 6.13 11.81 12.86
CA GLY A 241 7.53 11.94 13.23
C GLY A 241 8.37 10.66 13.10
N TYR A 242 7.80 9.60 12.52
CA TYR A 242 8.54 8.37 12.30
C TYR A 242 9.62 8.53 11.22
N GLU A 243 10.73 7.82 11.43
CA GLU A 243 11.82 7.66 10.47
C GLU A 243 11.93 6.18 10.04
N PRO A 244 12.54 5.88 8.89
CA PRO A 244 12.64 4.49 8.41
C PRO A 244 13.25 3.50 9.40
N GLU A 245 14.17 3.98 10.25
CA GLU A 245 14.90 3.19 11.25
C GLU A 245 14.06 2.84 12.49
N ASP A 246 12.86 3.39 12.60
CA ASP A 246 11.92 3.07 13.69
C ASP A 246 11.19 1.74 13.47
N PHE A 247 11.24 1.19 12.25
CA PHE A 247 10.54 -0.04 11.89
C PHE A 247 11.53 -1.19 11.74
N VAL A 248 11.39 -2.21 12.60
CA VAL A 248 12.22 -3.41 12.59
C VAL A 248 11.33 -4.62 12.30
N PHE A 249 11.70 -5.40 11.31
CA PHE A 249 11.02 -6.66 10.96
C PHE A 249 11.87 -7.83 11.46
N GLU A 250 11.48 -8.37 12.61
CA GLU A 250 12.18 -9.51 13.22
C GLU A 250 11.76 -10.82 12.54
N ASN A 251 12.70 -11.73 12.39
CA ASN A 251 12.50 -13.06 11.79
C ASN A 251 12.00 -13.03 10.33
N TYR A 252 12.31 -11.99 9.56
CA TYR A 252 12.02 -11.99 8.13
C TYR A 252 13.00 -12.87 7.38
N ASP A 253 12.57 -14.08 7.04
CA ASP A 253 13.34 -15.09 6.30
C ASP A 253 12.65 -15.44 4.96
N PRO A 254 12.73 -14.57 3.94
CA PRO A 254 12.10 -14.82 2.65
C PRO A 254 12.96 -15.71 1.74
N HIS A 255 12.31 -16.37 0.77
CA HIS A 255 13.00 -16.89 -0.41
C HIS A 255 13.68 -15.75 -1.19
N PRO A 256 14.69 -16.06 -2.02
CA PRO A 256 15.39 -15.06 -2.82
C PRO A 256 14.44 -14.19 -3.65
N HIS A 257 14.87 -12.95 -3.92
CA HIS A 257 14.16 -12.04 -4.82
C HIS A 257 13.90 -12.69 -6.19
N ILE A 258 12.78 -12.34 -6.82
CA ILE A 258 12.46 -12.68 -8.20
C ILE A 258 12.38 -11.37 -8.97
N SER A 259 13.31 -11.16 -9.89
CA SER A 259 13.35 -9.97 -10.74
C SER A 259 12.26 -10.03 -11.81
N ALA A 260 11.62 -8.91 -12.07
CA ALA A 260 10.66 -8.72 -13.15
C ALA A 260 10.76 -7.29 -13.71
N PRO A 261 10.53 -7.09 -15.02
CA PRO A 261 10.53 -5.74 -15.60
C PRO A 261 9.30 -4.95 -15.12
N VAL A 262 9.45 -3.64 -14.93
CA VAL A 262 8.31 -2.74 -14.67
C VAL A 262 7.62 -2.46 -16.00
N ALA A 263 6.29 -2.49 -16.03
CA ALA A 263 5.50 -2.08 -17.18
C ALA A 263 5.15 -0.59 -17.05
N VAL A 264 5.67 0.25 -17.95
CA VAL A 264 5.53 1.72 -17.96
C VAL A 264 4.79 2.21 -19.19
#